data_a1f0d85be2e4b7faee947a09ac5bd0fe
#
_entry.id   a1f0d85be2e4b7faee947a09ac5bd0fe
#
_cell.length_a   1.000
_cell.length_b   1.000
_cell.length_c   1.000
_cell.angle_alpha   90.00
_cell.angle_beta   90.00
_cell.angle_gamma   90.00
#
_symmetry.space_group_name_H-M   'P 1'
#
loop_
_entity.id
_entity.type
_entity.pdbx_description
1 polymer ?
#
loop_
_entity_poly.entity_id
_entity_poly.type
_entity_poly.pdbx_seq_one_letter_code
_entity_poly.pdbx_strand_id
1 'polypeptide(L)'
;MNKKKYLSILLAASLLLGAFTGCAGSGGTSSAASAASSDSSSAELKKIVVGASPTPHAEILKEAAKLLKAKGYDLEIKEFSDYVLPNTALEDKQLDANYFQHQPYLTDFNKEKGTDLVSAGSIHYEPFGIYAGKTKSLDDLKDGAAVAVPNDTSNEARALLLLQTKGLIKLKDGVGVTATQKDITENKKNLKFREIEAAQLVRSLPDVDIAVINGNYALEGGLKVEDALAVEASDSLSAKTYANIIAVRKGDENREDIKALVEVLKSDEIKTYIKNTFKGAVLAAD
;
A
#
# COMPACT_ATOMS: atom_id res chain seq x y z
N MET A 1 -12.12 -37.94 -34.78
CA MET A 1 -11.33 -38.52 -35.88
C MET A 1 -10.09 -37.70 -36.12
N ASN A 2 -8.99 -38.41 -36.09
CA ASN A 2 -7.56 -38.18 -36.39
C ASN A 2 -6.73 -37.44 -35.32
N LYS A 3 -6.01 -38.07 -34.49
CA LYS A 3 -4.82 -38.99 -34.37
C LYS A 3 -3.68 -38.69 -35.35
N LYS A 4 -2.50 -38.46 -34.79
CA LYS A 4 -1.09 -38.76 -35.24
C LYS A 4 -0.16 -37.58 -34.97
N LYS A 5 1.12 -37.73 -34.59
CA LYS A 5 1.97 -38.85 -34.07
C LYS A 5 3.27 -38.24 -33.57
N TYR A 6 3.85 -38.85 -32.56
CA TYR A 6 5.22 -38.94 -32.09
C TYR A 6 6.35 -38.55 -33.05
N LEU A 7 7.43 -37.96 -32.52
CA LEU A 7 8.78 -38.46 -32.80
C LEU A 7 9.79 -38.07 -31.69
N SER A 8 10.30 -39.10 -31.03
CA SER A 8 11.44 -39.12 -30.13
C SER A 8 12.72 -39.21 -30.96
N ILE A 9 13.82 -38.53 -30.56
CA ILE A 9 15.17 -38.91 -30.96
C ILE A 9 16.07 -38.82 -29.71
N LEU A 10 16.63 -40.00 -29.41
CA LEU A 10 17.68 -40.30 -28.43
C LEU A 10 19.06 -40.28 -29.12
N LEU A 11 20.14 -40.26 -28.30
CA LEU A 11 21.53 -40.62 -28.54
C LEU A 11 22.43 -39.39 -28.78
N ALA A 12 23.69 -39.30 -28.23
CA ALA A 12 24.57 -40.27 -27.65
C ALA A 12 25.62 -39.62 -26.75
N ALA A 13 26.14 -40.41 -25.85
CA ALA A 13 27.24 -40.16 -24.96
C ALA A 13 28.61 -40.17 -25.71
N SER A 14 29.59 -39.43 -25.22
CA SER A 14 31.01 -39.76 -25.44
C SER A 14 31.86 -39.34 -24.22
N LEU A 15 32.35 -40.35 -23.53
CA LEU A 15 33.45 -40.32 -22.60
C LEU A 15 34.76 -40.01 -23.33
N LEU A 16 35.64 -39.22 -22.75
CA LEU A 16 37.08 -39.25 -23.00
C LEU A 16 37.83 -39.09 -21.68
N LEU A 17 38.35 -40.22 -21.21
CA LEU A 17 39.42 -40.29 -20.22
C LEU A 17 40.73 -39.85 -20.88
N GLY A 18 41.51 -39.05 -20.17
CA GLY A 18 42.90 -38.73 -20.49
C GLY A 18 43.72 -38.63 -19.21
N ALA A 19 44.34 -39.75 -18.82
CA ALA A 19 45.35 -39.78 -17.77
C ALA A 19 46.71 -39.39 -18.35
N PHE A 20 47.43 -38.51 -17.67
CA PHE A 20 48.88 -38.39 -17.81
C PHE A 20 49.52 -38.32 -16.45
N THR A 21 50.30 -39.36 -16.16
CA THR A 21 51.29 -39.51 -15.11
C THR A 21 52.62 -38.89 -15.55
N GLY A 22 53.34 -38.29 -14.61
CA GLY A 22 54.73 -37.99 -14.88
C GLY A 22 55.46 -37.08 -13.89
N CYS A 23 56.12 -37.68 -12.94
CA CYS A 23 57.44 -37.48 -12.38
C CYS A 23 57.89 -36.25 -11.60
N ALA A 24 58.26 -36.57 -10.44
CA ALA A 24 59.20 -36.10 -9.44
C ALA A 24 60.29 -35.07 -9.82
N GLY A 25 60.52 -34.09 -8.94
CA GLY A 25 61.68 -33.19 -8.91
C GLY A 25 61.75 -32.40 -7.61
N SER A 26 62.76 -32.67 -6.87
CA SER A 26 63.23 -32.29 -5.55
C SER A 26 63.38 -30.77 -5.29
N GLY A 27 63.11 -30.35 -4.06
CA GLY A 27 63.91 -29.39 -3.27
C GLY A 27 63.52 -27.90 -3.37
N GLY A 28 63.00 -27.33 -2.29
CA GLY A 28 62.93 -25.88 -2.09
C GLY A 28 62.01 -25.48 -0.94
N THR A 29 62.59 -25.38 0.26
CA THR A 29 61.97 -24.73 1.42
C THR A 29 61.66 -23.27 1.12
N SER A 30 60.40 -22.88 1.08
CA SER A 30 60.01 -21.48 1.17
C SER A 30 58.73 -21.38 2.00
N SER A 31 58.81 -20.54 3.02
CA SER A 31 57.76 -20.21 3.97
C SER A 31 56.42 -19.92 3.30
N ALA A 32 55.45 -20.75 3.57
CA ALA A 32 54.07 -20.49 3.22
C ALA A 32 53.52 -19.38 4.14
N ALA A 33 53.44 -18.15 3.61
CA ALA A 33 52.54 -17.14 4.16
C ALA A 33 51.11 -17.62 3.90
N SER A 34 50.43 -18.03 4.96
CA SER A 34 49.01 -18.36 4.95
C SER A 34 48.24 -17.10 4.62
N ALA A 35 47.90 -16.88 3.35
CA ALA A 35 46.90 -15.92 2.96
C ALA A 35 45.55 -16.45 3.49
N ALA A 36 45.13 -15.89 4.60
CA ALA A 36 43.76 -16.05 5.06
C ALA A 36 42.84 -15.46 3.97
N SER A 37 42.32 -16.30 3.12
CA SER A 37 41.17 -15.96 2.27
C SER A 37 40.04 -15.59 3.22
N SER A 38 39.80 -14.30 3.41
CA SER A 38 38.55 -13.82 3.99
C SER A 38 37.45 -14.16 3.01
N ASP A 39 36.88 -15.33 3.19
CA ASP A 39 35.61 -15.72 2.58
C ASP A 39 34.54 -14.81 3.17
N SER A 40 34.38 -13.64 2.56
CA SER A 40 33.20 -12.81 2.83
C SER A 40 32.02 -13.51 2.16
N SER A 41 31.48 -14.52 2.85
CA SER A 41 30.15 -15.02 2.50
C SER A 41 29.20 -13.84 2.63
N SER A 42 28.82 -13.23 1.53
CA SER A 42 27.67 -12.32 1.50
C SER A 42 26.48 -13.13 1.99
N ALA A 43 26.08 -12.91 3.24
CA ALA A 43 24.89 -13.56 3.78
C ALA A 43 23.73 -13.28 2.80
N GLU A 44 23.08 -14.33 2.32
CA GLU A 44 21.93 -14.22 1.43
C GLU A 44 20.84 -13.44 2.17
N LEU A 45 20.38 -12.34 1.54
CA LEU A 45 19.36 -11.49 2.13
C LEU A 45 18.03 -12.25 2.17
N LYS A 46 17.31 -12.15 3.29
CA LYS A 46 15.97 -12.71 3.42
C LYS A 46 14.98 -11.83 2.66
N LYS A 47 14.26 -12.42 1.72
CA LYS A 47 13.27 -11.69 0.91
C LYS A 47 12.00 -11.40 1.69
N ILE A 48 11.47 -10.19 1.53
CA ILE A 48 10.14 -9.77 1.99
C ILE A 48 9.38 -9.22 0.78
N VAL A 49 8.20 -9.78 0.48
CA VAL A 49 7.38 -9.33 -0.65
C VAL A 49 6.19 -8.52 -0.13
N VAL A 50 6.13 -7.23 -0.47
CA VAL A 50 5.09 -6.32 0.01
C VAL A 50 4.28 -5.75 -1.15
N GLY A 51 2.95 -5.91 -1.08
CA GLY A 51 2.00 -5.27 -2.00
C GLY A 51 1.69 -3.85 -1.55
N ALA A 52 1.69 -2.87 -2.47
CA ALA A 52 1.46 -1.47 -2.12
C ALA A 52 0.77 -0.69 -3.23
N SER A 53 0.07 0.41 -2.89
CA SER A 53 -0.30 1.41 -3.89
C SER A 53 0.94 2.16 -4.38
N PRO A 54 0.96 2.66 -5.64
CA PRO A 54 2.16 3.30 -6.21
C PRO A 54 2.67 4.48 -5.39
N THR A 55 1.79 5.40 -4.98
CA THR A 55 2.09 6.56 -4.14
C THR A 55 1.06 6.70 -3.02
N PRO A 56 1.43 7.09 -1.82
CA PRO A 56 2.79 7.29 -1.29
C PRO A 56 3.47 5.99 -0.86
N HIS A 57 2.74 4.88 -0.81
CA HIS A 57 3.11 3.64 -0.13
C HIS A 57 4.38 2.98 -0.72
N ALA A 58 4.39 2.72 -2.05
CA ALA A 58 5.56 2.14 -2.69
C ALA A 58 6.78 3.08 -2.65
N GLU A 59 6.57 4.41 -2.68
CA GLU A 59 7.66 5.38 -2.54
C GLU A 59 8.31 5.30 -1.15
N ILE A 60 7.49 5.22 -0.10
CA ILE A 60 7.96 5.03 1.29
C ILE A 60 8.70 3.70 1.43
N LEU A 61 8.16 2.62 0.85
CA LEU A 61 8.82 1.31 0.86
C LEU A 61 10.16 1.31 0.11
N LYS A 62 10.28 2.03 -1.00
CA LYS A 62 11.55 2.17 -1.75
C LYS A 62 12.62 2.84 -0.89
N GLU A 63 12.25 3.82 -0.07
CA GLU A 63 13.19 4.41 0.90
C GLU A 63 13.52 3.43 2.03
N ALA A 64 12.52 2.75 2.59
CA ALA A 64 12.69 1.74 3.63
C ALA A 64 13.56 0.56 3.18
N ALA A 65 13.53 0.19 1.90
CA ALA A 65 14.34 -0.91 1.35
C ALA A 65 15.84 -0.72 1.59
N LYS A 66 16.33 0.52 1.57
CA LYS A 66 17.74 0.84 1.84
C LYS A 66 18.13 0.47 3.29
N LEU A 67 17.26 0.77 4.23
CA LEU A 67 17.46 0.49 5.66
C LEU A 67 17.27 -1.01 5.96
N LEU A 68 16.29 -1.65 5.33
CA LEU A 68 16.06 -3.10 5.45
C LEU A 68 17.24 -3.92 4.93
N LYS A 69 17.87 -3.49 3.85
CA LYS A 69 19.05 -4.15 3.30
C LYS A 69 20.19 -4.21 4.32
N ALA A 70 20.41 -3.13 5.07
CA ALA A 70 21.40 -3.09 6.15
C ALA A 70 21.07 -4.04 7.33
N LYS A 71 19.78 -4.41 7.47
CA LYS A 71 19.29 -5.39 8.46
C LYS A 71 19.27 -6.84 7.92
N GLY A 72 19.72 -7.08 6.69
CA GLY A 72 19.76 -8.42 6.10
C GLY A 72 18.50 -8.83 5.34
N TYR A 73 17.67 -7.87 4.94
CA TYR A 73 16.43 -8.13 4.19
C TYR A 73 16.47 -7.51 2.79
N ASP A 74 15.91 -8.23 1.82
CA ASP A 74 15.67 -7.77 0.45
C ASP A 74 14.18 -7.52 0.25
N LEU A 75 13.79 -6.27 0.04
CA LEU A 75 12.39 -5.88 -0.10
C LEU A 75 11.97 -5.88 -1.57
N GLU A 76 11.09 -6.82 -1.95
CA GLU A 76 10.38 -6.79 -3.23
C GLU A 76 9.04 -6.05 -3.08
N ILE A 77 8.81 -5.04 -3.90
CA ILE A 77 7.57 -4.24 -3.89
C ILE A 77 6.75 -4.61 -5.12
N LYS A 78 5.50 -5.02 -4.89
CA LYS A 78 4.50 -5.24 -5.95
C LYS A 78 3.45 -4.14 -5.89
N GLU A 79 3.35 -3.35 -6.97
CA GLU A 79 2.41 -2.23 -7.02
C GLU A 79 1.03 -2.68 -7.53
N PHE A 80 -0.03 -2.16 -6.90
CA PHE A 80 -1.43 -2.42 -7.22
C PHE A 80 -2.17 -1.08 -7.34
N SER A 81 -3.06 -0.98 -8.33
CA SER A 81 -3.83 0.23 -8.60
C SER A 81 -5.25 0.23 -8.01
N ASP A 82 -5.63 -0.82 -7.29
CA ASP A 82 -6.93 -0.99 -6.64
C ASP A 82 -6.78 -1.45 -5.18
N TYR A 83 -7.89 -1.45 -4.43
CA TYR A 83 -7.89 -1.82 -3.02
C TYR A 83 -8.27 -3.28 -2.74
N VAL A 84 -8.67 -4.06 -3.74
CA VAL A 84 -9.14 -5.45 -3.56
C VAL A 84 -7.99 -6.44 -3.72
N LEU A 85 -7.22 -6.27 -4.80
CA LEU A 85 -6.17 -7.22 -5.18
C LEU A 85 -5.05 -7.36 -4.14
N PRO A 86 -4.57 -6.31 -3.43
CA PRO A 86 -3.50 -6.48 -2.45
C PRO A 86 -3.89 -7.41 -1.29
N ASN A 87 -5.14 -7.36 -0.81
CA ASN A 87 -5.61 -8.27 0.24
C ASN A 87 -5.80 -9.69 -0.29
N THR A 88 -6.34 -9.84 -1.49
CA THR A 88 -6.48 -11.16 -2.15
C THR A 88 -5.11 -11.81 -2.35
N ALA A 89 -4.12 -11.06 -2.87
CA ALA A 89 -2.77 -11.57 -3.08
C ALA A 89 -2.06 -11.92 -1.75
N LEU A 90 -2.36 -11.19 -0.66
CA LEU A 90 -1.84 -11.49 0.66
C LEU A 90 -2.44 -12.79 1.21
N GLU A 91 -3.76 -12.96 1.11
CA GLU A 91 -4.46 -14.18 1.51
C GLU A 91 -3.95 -15.40 0.73
N ASP A 92 -3.76 -15.24 -0.58
CA ASP A 92 -3.23 -16.27 -1.49
C ASP A 92 -1.73 -16.56 -1.32
N LYS A 93 -1.07 -15.97 -0.31
CA LYS A 93 0.37 -16.14 0.01
C LYS A 93 1.31 -15.68 -1.11
N GLN A 94 0.86 -14.80 -1.99
CA GLN A 94 1.70 -14.18 -3.03
C GLN A 94 2.49 -12.98 -2.49
N LEU A 95 2.12 -12.50 -1.30
CA LEU A 95 2.76 -11.42 -0.54
C LEU A 95 3.03 -11.89 0.90
N ASP A 96 4.02 -11.29 1.54
CA ASP A 96 4.26 -11.42 2.99
C ASP A 96 3.45 -10.38 3.77
N ALA A 97 3.28 -9.20 3.22
CA ALA A 97 2.50 -8.09 3.77
C ALA A 97 1.89 -7.25 2.67
N ASN A 98 0.94 -6.38 3.02
CA ASN A 98 0.57 -5.26 2.16
C ASN A 98 0.54 -3.93 2.92
N TYR A 99 0.66 -2.84 2.16
CA TYR A 99 0.70 -1.48 2.66
C TYR A 99 -0.06 -0.57 1.69
N PHE A 100 -1.37 -0.33 1.95
CA PHE A 100 -2.24 0.49 1.11
C PHE A 100 -3.52 0.93 1.82
N GLN A 101 -3.86 0.35 2.96
CA GLN A 101 -5.17 0.40 3.60
C GLN A 101 -5.11 0.83 5.05
N HIS A 102 -6.23 1.26 5.58
CA HIS A 102 -6.45 1.54 7.00
C HIS A 102 -7.29 0.45 7.68
N GLN A 103 -7.29 0.43 9.02
CA GLN A 103 -7.94 -0.62 9.81
C GLN A 103 -9.44 -0.80 9.50
N PRO A 104 -10.28 0.26 9.35
CA PRO A 104 -11.70 0.06 9.01
C PRO A 104 -11.88 -0.69 7.68
N TYR A 105 -11.11 -0.35 6.63
CA TYR A 105 -11.17 -1.06 5.35
C TYR A 105 -10.81 -2.54 5.50
N LEU A 106 -9.73 -2.86 6.23
CA LEU A 106 -9.32 -4.24 6.48
C LEU A 106 -10.43 -5.03 7.21
N THR A 107 -11.07 -4.40 8.19
CA THR A 107 -12.16 -5.02 8.97
C THR A 107 -13.35 -5.37 8.07
N ASP A 108 -13.76 -4.44 7.21
CA ASP A 108 -14.87 -4.64 6.27
C ASP A 108 -14.50 -5.67 5.20
N PHE A 109 -13.29 -5.62 4.66
CA PHE A 109 -12.78 -6.62 3.70
C PHE A 109 -12.83 -8.03 4.30
N ASN A 110 -12.30 -8.21 5.51
CA ASN A 110 -12.33 -9.50 6.19
C ASN A 110 -13.77 -10.04 6.36
N LYS A 111 -14.69 -9.17 6.78
CA LYS A 111 -16.09 -9.52 6.95
C LYS A 111 -16.74 -9.91 5.62
N GLU A 112 -16.45 -9.17 4.55
CA GLU A 112 -17.07 -9.37 3.23
C GLU A 112 -16.50 -10.61 2.52
N LYS A 113 -15.19 -10.81 2.60
CA LYS A 113 -14.48 -11.88 1.87
C LYS A 113 -14.27 -13.14 2.71
N GLY A 114 -14.56 -13.10 4.01
CA GLY A 114 -14.36 -14.24 4.91
C GLY A 114 -12.88 -14.53 5.21
N THR A 115 -12.04 -13.48 5.17
CA THR A 115 -10.63 -13.54 5.51
C THR A 115 -10.37 -13.13 6.96
N ASP A 116 -9.16 -13.33 7.49
CA ASP A 116 -8.78 -12.95 8.84
C ASP A 116 -7.42 -12.25 8.90
N LEU A 117 -7.13 -11.44 7.88
CA LEU A 117 -5.94 -10.60 7.83
C LEU A 117 -5.89 -9.63 9.03
N VAL A 118 -4.68 -9.35 9.53
CA VAL A 118 -4.48 -8.52 10.71
C VAL A 118 -3.47 -7.40 10.47
N SER A 119 -3.55 -6.34 11.28
CA SER A 119 -2.57 -5.25 11.27
C SER A 119 -1.33 -5.65 12.07
N ALA A 120 -0.15 -5.43 11.51
CA ALA A 120 1.14 -5.50 12.19
C ALA A 120 1.59 -4.14 12.75
N GLY A 121 0.97 -3.02 12.32
CA GLY A 121 1.25 -1.68 12.83
C GLY A 121 0.78 -0.57 11.92
N SER A 122 0.50 0.60 12.51
CA SER A 122 0.14 1.83 11.81
C SER A 122 1.39 2.60 11.42
N ILE A 123 1.42 3.17 10.21
CA ILE A 123 2.62 3.80 9.65
C ILE A 123 2.41 5.28 9.35
N HIS A 124 1.34 5.64 8.63
CA HIS A 124 1.08 7.02 8.26
C HIS A 124 -0.42 7.29 8.12
N TYR A 125 -0.77 8.55 8.02
CA TYR A 125 -2.12 9.03 7.75
C TYR A 125 -2.13 9.92 6.50
N GLU A 126 -3.17 9.79 5.70
CA GLU A 126 -3.44 10.64 4.54
C GLU A 126 -4.75 11.40 4.77
N PRO A 127 -4.73 12.75 4.83
CA PRO A 127 -5.96 13.53 4.93
C PRO A 127 -6.89 13.24 3.75
N PHE A 128 -8.14 12.93 4.05
CA PHE A 128 -9.18 12.77 3.04
C PHE A 128 -9.61 14.16 2.57
N GLY A 129 -9.74 14.38 1.27
CA GLY A 129 -10.00 15.69 0.70
C GLY A 129 -11.28 15.78 -0.12
N ILE A 130 -11.95 16.94 -0.09
CA ILE A 130 -13.01 17.33 -1.03
C ILE A 130 -12.36 18.13 -2.15
N TYR A 131 -12.46 17.66 -3.38
CA TYR A 131 -11.84 18.29 -4.55
C TYR A 131 -12.88 18.87 -5.51
N ALA A 132 -12.50 19.98 -6.13
CA ALA A 132 -13.34 20.69 -7.11
C ALA A 132 -13.48 19.89 -8.39
N GLY A 133 -14.72 19.63 -8.78
CA GLY A 133 -15.09 19.23 -10.13
C GLY A 133 -15.53 20.44 -10.96
N LYS A 134 -16.81 20.48 -11.30
CA LYS A 134 -17.45 21.63 -12.00
C LYS A 134 -17.58 22.85 -11.09
N THR A 135 -17.85 22.65 -9.80
CA THR A 135 -17.99 23.70 -8.80
C THR A 135 -16.66 23.94 -8.09
N LYS A 136 -16.25 25.20 -7.93
CA LYS A 136 -14.92 25.59 -7.46
C LYS A 136 -14.87 26.02 -6.00
N SER A 137 -16.04 26.10 -5.34
CA SER A 137 -16.16 26.44 -3.93
C SER A 137 -17.32 25.68 -3.30
N LEU A 138 -17.25 25.29 -2.02
CA LEU A 138 -18.36 24.64 -1.33
C LEU A 138 -19.58 25.55 -1.19
N ASP A 139 -19.37 26.86 -1.09
CA ASP A 139 -20.43 27.85 -0.99
C ASP A 139 -21.22 27.97 -2.30
N ASP A 140 -20.58 27.75 -3.46
CA ASP A 140 -21.20 27.84 -4.78
C ASP A 140 -21.96 26.58 -5.20
N LEU A 141 -21.98 25.52 -4.36
CA LEU A 141 -22.75 24.31 -4.64
C LEU A 141 -24.22 24.63 -4.79
N LYS A 142 -24.78 24.29 -5.94
CA LYS A 142 -26.19 24.49 -6.27
C LYS A 142 -27.06 23.39 -5.68
N ASP A 143 -28.35 23.68 -5.64
CA ASP A 143 -29.34 22.64 -5.34
C ASP A 143 -29.24 21.51 -6.36
N GLY A 144 -29.24 20.26 -5.85
CA GLY A 144 -29.08 19.06 -6.69
C GLY A 144 -27.66 18.79 -7.20
N ALA A 145 -26.64 19.49 -6.71
CA ALA A 145 -25.24 19.29 -7.12
C ALA A 145 -24.81 17.82 -6.94
N ALA A 146 -24.02 17.31 -7.89
CA ALA A 146 -23.51 15.94 -7.89
C ALA A 146 -22.22 15.83 -7.04
N VAL A 147 -22.22 14.92 -6.08
CA VAL A 147 -21.09 14.63 -5.18
C VAL A 147 -20.62 13.18 -5.39
N ALA A 148 -19.40 12.99 -5.89
CA ALA A 148 -18.82 11.65 -5.97
C ALA A 148 -18.16 11.27 -4.65
N VAL A 149 -18.40 10.03 -4.21
CA VAL A 149 -17.83 9.43 -3.00
C VAL A 149 -17.34 8.01 -3.32
N PRO A 150 -16.38 7.44 -2.54
CA PRO A 150 -16.01 6.04 -2.70
C PRO A 150 -17.21 5.11 -2.51
N ASN A 151 -17.19 3.96 -3.19
CA ASN A 151 -18.26 2.96 -3.13
C ASN A 151 -18.02 1.84 -2.11
N ASP A 152 -16.87 1.82 -1.45
CA ASP A 152 -16.62 0.91 -0.34
C ASP A 152 -17.14 1.48 0.98
N THR A 153 -17.66 0.61 1.84
CA THR A 153 -18.38 0.99 3.07
C THR A 153 -17.59 1.93 3.96
N SER A 154 -16.32 1.64 4.19
CA SER A 154 -15.50 2.41 5.14
C SER A 154 -15.13 3.79 4.61
N ASN A 155 -14.79 3.91 3.32
CA ASN A 155 -14.45 5.20 2.73
C ASN A 155 -15.69 6.03 2.37
N GLU A 156 -16.85 5.42 2.02
CA GLU A 156 -18.12 6.13 1.91
C GLU A 156 -18.49 6.79 3.25
N ALA A 157 -18.47 6.00 4.35
CA ALA A 157 -18.74 6.53 5.69
C ALA A 157 -17.81 7.70 6.04
N ARG A 158 -16.53 7.56 5.77
CA ARG A 158 -15.52 8.62 5.97
C ARG A 158 -15.82 9.86 5.15
N ALA A 159 -16.22 9.70 3.88
CA ALA A 159 -16.61 10.82 3.02
C ALA A 159 -17.83 11.56 3.57
N LEU A 160 -18.87 10.82 3.99
CA LEU A 160 -20.08 11.41 4.57
C LEU A 160 -19.78 12.16 5.88
N LEU A 161 -18.90 11.63 6.72
CA LEU A 161 -18.45 12.31 7.94
C LEU A 161 -17.72 13.61 7.63
N LEU A 162 -16.86 13.64 6.60
CA LEU A 162 -16.18 14.85 6.17
C LEU A 162 -17.18 15.90 5.64
N LEU A 163 -18.14 15.48 4.81
CA LEU A 163 -19.20 16.37 4.30
C LEU A 163 -20.07 16.93 5.44
N GLN A 164 -20.37 16.13 6.46
CA GLN A 164 -21.05 16.59 7.68
C GLN A 164 -20.21 17.63 8.43
N THR A 165 -18.91 17.39 8.62
CA THR A 165 -18.01 18.33 9.29
C THR A 165 -17.97 19.70 8.58
N LYS A 166 -18.20 19.72 7.26
CA LYS A 166 -18.30 20.95 6.45
C LYS A 166 -19.73 21.53 6.40
N GLY A 167 -20.68 20.94 7.13
CA GLY A 167 -22.06 21.44 7.20
C GLY A 167 -22.88 21.22 5.94
N LEU A 168 -22.42 20.38 5.01
CA LEU A 168 -23.12 20.08 3.75
C LEU A 168 -24.29 19.12 3.94
N ILE A 169 -24.15 18.20 4.89
CA ILE A 169 -25.20 17.23 5.29
C ILE A 169 -25.19 17.08 6.81
N LYS A 170 -26.22 16.41 7.33
CA LYS A 170 -26.24 15.93 8.70
C LYS A 170 -26.57 14.43 8.70
N LEU A 171 -25.81 13.67 9.45
CA LEU A 171 -26.01 12.24 9.64
C LEU A 171 -26.79 11.99 10.93
N LYS A 172 -27.39 10.83 11.02
CA LYS A 172 -28.00 10.32 12.26
C LYS A 172 -26.92 10.18 13.34
N ASP A 173 -27.28 10.52 14.57
CA ASP A 173 -26.35 10.44 15.69
C ASP A 173 -25.84 9.00 15.92
N GLY A 174 -24.56 8.88 16.18
CA GLY A 174 -23.90 7.62 16.56
C GLY A 174 -23.57 6.66 15.43
N VAL A 175 -23.81 7.00 14.14
CA VAL A 175 -23.49 6.10 13.01
C VAL A 175 -21.98 5.93 12.78
N GLY A 176 -21.18 6.97 13.04
CA GLY A 176 -19.71 6.90 12.99
C GLY A 176 -19.20 6.34 11.67
N VAL A 177 -18.21 5.43 11.77
CA VAL A 177 -17.51 4.82 10.62
C VAL A 177 -18.33 3.81 9.81
N THR A 178 -19.61 3.64 10.15
CA THR A 178 -20.56 2.77 9.42
C THR A 178 -21.66 3.57 8.72
N ALA A 179 -21.53 4.91 8.65
CA ALA A 179 -22.50 5.80 8.01
C ALA A 179 -22.71 5.44 6.54
N THR A 180 -23.94 5.51 6.10
CA THR A 180 -24.37 5.34 4.71
C THR A 180 -25.22 6.51 4.27
N GLN A 181 -25.51 6.67 2.99
CA GLN A 181 -26.44 7.71 2.50
C GLN A 181 -27.83 7.62 3.14
N LYS A 182 -28.25 6.43 3.61
CA LYS A 182 -29.53 6.23 4.31
C LYS A 182 -29.57 6.88 5.69
N ASP A 183 -28.43 7.20 6.24
CA ASP A 183 -28.28 7.84 7.55
C ASP A 183 -28.25 9.36 7.46
N ILE A 184 -28.38 9.93 6.25
CA ILE A 184 -28.47 11.38 6.05
C ILE A 184 -29.84 11.87 6.51
N THR A 185 -29.86 12.69 7.57
CA THR A 185 -31.09 13.29 8.14
C THR A 185 -31.36 14.68 7.61
N GLU A 186 -30.32 15.43 7.19
CA GLU A 186 -30.47 16.72 6.54
C GLU A 186 -29.57 16.80 5.30
N ASN A 187 -30.12 17.27 4.19
CA ASN A 187 -29.43 17.54 2.93
C ASN A 187 -30.06 18.79 2.30
N LYS A 188 -29.70 19.96 2.85
CA LYS A 188 -30.33 21.25 2.52
C LYS A 188 -30.18 21.66 1.05
N LYS A 189 -29.13 21.19 0.40
CA LYS A 189 -28.87 21.46 -1.03
C LYS A 189 -29.30 20.31 -1.94
N ASN A 190 -30.03 19.32 -1.45
CA ASN A 190 -30.49 18.15 -2.22
C ASN A 190 -29.36 17.48 -3.00
N LEU A 191 -28.15 17.44 -2.43
CA LEU A 191 -26.96 16.87 -3.06
C LEU A 191 -27.23 15.45 -3.55
N LYS A 192 -26.75 15.15 -4.75
CA LYS A 192 -26.92 13.87 -5.42
C LYS A 192 -25.62 13.07 -5.32
N PHE A 193 -25.60 12.04 -4.50
CA PHE A 193 -24.42 11.19 -4.30
C PHE A 193 -24.24 10.22 -5.46
N ARG A 194 -22.98 10.03 -5.86
CA ARG A 194 -22.56 9.03 -6.82
C ARG A 194 -21.44 8.20 -6.18
N GLU A 195 -21.76 6.96 -5.86
CA GLU A 195 -20.80 5.98 -5.38
C GLU A 195 -19.96 5.51 -6.57
N ILE A 196 -18.65 5.73 -6.50
CA ILE A 196 -17.68 5.44 -7.57
C ILE A 196 -16.52 4.70 -6.93
N GLU A 197 -15.97 3.71 -7.63
CA GLU A 197 -14.74 3.06 -7.20
C GLU A 197 -13.66 4.11 -6.91
N ALA A 198 -12.99 4.00 -5.75
CA ALA A 198 -12.05 5.01 -5.25
C ALA A 198 -10.97 5.38 -6.29
N ALA A 199 -10.44 4.39 -7.02
CA ALA A 199 -9.47 4.58 -8.09
C ALA A 199 -9.99 5.41 -9.29
N GLN A 200 -11.31 5.58 -9.43
CA GLN A 200 -11.92 6.32 -10.55
C GLN A 200 -12.36 7.73 -10.17
N LEU A 201 -12.32 8.10 -8.88
CA LEU A 201 -12.84 9.37 -8.40
C LEU A 201 -12.15 10.59 -9.03
N VAL A 202 -10.83 10.59 -9.18
CA VAL A 202 -10.10 11.69 -9.83
C VAL A 202 -10.58 11.88 -11.28
N ARG A 203 -10.79 10.78 -12.02
CA ARG A 203 -11.28 10.82 -13.40
C ARG A 203 -12.71 11.29 -13.50
N SER A 204 -13.50 11.16 -12.45
CA SER A 204 -14.90 11.59 -12.42
C SER A 204 -15.09 13.10 -12.21
N LEU A 205 -14.05 13.84 -11.80
CA LEU A 205 -14.13 15.27 -11.48
C LEU A 205 -14.78 16.12 -12.58
N PRO A 206 -14.51 15.90 -13.89
CA PRO A 206 -15.20 16.66 -14.96
C PRO A 206 -16.72 16.43 -15.02
N ASP A 207 -17.22 15.34 -14.43
CA ASP A 207 -18.62 14.90 -14.55
C ASP A 207 -19.47 15.21 -13.31
N VAL A 208 -18.83 15.61 -12.21
CA VAL A 208 -19.48 15.94 -10.93
C VAL A 208 -19.19 17.36 -10.48
N ASP A 209 -19.91 17.86 -9.50
CA ASP A 209 -19.66 19.19 -8.93
C ASP A 209 -18.47 19.17 -7.99
N ILE A 210 -18.39 18.16 -7.12
CA ILE A 210 -17.26 17.89 -6.23
C ILE A 210 -17.07 16.38 -6.07
N ALA A 211 -15.87 15.96 -5.65
CA ALA A 211 -15.60 14.59 -5.26
C ALA A 211 -14.84 14.53 -3.94
N VAL A 212 -15.13 13.52 -3.11
CA VAL A 212 -14.37 13.21 -1.90
C VAL A 212 -13.41 12.08 -2.21
N ILE A 213 -12.10 12.33 -2.12
CA ILE A 213 -11.06 11.47 -2.72
C ILE A 213 -10.02 11.10 -1.67
N ASN A 214 -9.63 9.81 -1.64
CA ASN A 214 -8.55 9.29 -0.82
C ASN A 214 -7.21 9.93 -1.17
N GLY A 215 -6.36 10.17 -0.17
CA GLY A 215 -5.08 10.89 -0.33
C GLY A 215 -4.16 10.27 -1.37
N ASN A 216 -3.98 8.94 -1.36
CA ASN A 216 -3.15 8.25 -2.35
C ASN A 216 -3.65 8.44 -3.79
N TYR A 217 -4.96 8.31 -4.04
CA TYR A 217 -5.52 8.53 -5.39
C TYR A 217 -5.49 10.00 -5.79
N ALA A 218 -5.64 10.92 -4.85
CA ALA A 218 -5.45 12.35 -5.14
C ALA A 218 -4.00 12.62 -5.58
N LEU A 219 -3.01 12.12 -4.85
CA LEU A 219 -1.59 12.22 -5.21
C LEU A 219 -1.27 11.57 -6.55
N GLU A 220 -1.75 10.33 -6.77
CA GLU A 220 -1.56 9.58 -8.02
C GLU A 220 -2.19 10.31 -9.23
N GLY A 221 -3.32 10.97 -9.01
CA GLY A 221 -4.00 11.81 -10.01
C GLY A 221 -3.39 13.20 -10.18
N GLY A 222 -2.30 13.52 -9.47
CA GLY A 222 -1.62 14.82 -9.55
C GLY A 222 -2.33 15.97 -8.83
N LEU A 223 -3.32 15.66 -7.99
CA LEU A 223 -3.98 16.65 -7.15
C LEU A 223 -3.11 16.96 -5.93
N LYS A 224 -3.15 18.21 -5.48
CA LYS A 224 -2.43 18.63 -4.29
C LYS A 224 -3.41 18.82 -3.14
N VAL A 225 -2.96 18.53 -1.92
CA VAL A 225 -3.79 18.69 -0.72
C VAL A 225 -4.19 20.16 -0.49
N GLU A 226 -3.32 21.09 -0.86
CA GLU A 226 -3.59 22.55 -0.79
C GLU A 226 -4.65 23.02 -1.79
N ASP A 227 -4.92 22.28 -2.86
CA ASP A 227 -5.96 22.59 -3.86
C ASP A 227 -7.32 22.03 -3.48
N ALA A 228 -7.40 21.25 -2.40
CA ALA A 228 -8.67 20.72 -1.93
C ALA A 228 -9.57 21.84 -1.37
N LEU A 229 -10.85 21.77 -1.66
CA LEU A 229 -11.87 22.68 -1.11
C LEU A 229 -11.99 22.53 0.42
N ALA A 230 -11.73 21.34 0.91
CA ALA A 230 -11.64 21.02 2.33
C ALA A 230 -10.88 19.69 2.53
N VAL A 231 -10.25 19.54 3.68
CA VAL A 231 -9.58 18.29 4.10
C VAL A 231 -9.97 17.95 5.54
N GLU A 232 -9.78 16.69 5.90
CA GLU A 232 -9.83 16.25 7.29
C GLU A 232 -8.73 16.90 8.11
N ALA A 233 -9.05 17.24 9.36
CA ALA A 233 -8.04 17.77 10.29
C ALA A 233 -7.07 16.66 10.72
N SER A 234 -5.76 16.96 10.71
CA SER A 234 -4.69 16.02 11.02
C SER A 234 -4.65 15.58 12.50
N ASP A 235 -5.25 16.37 13.40
CA ASP A 235 -5.37 16.11 14.83
C ASP A 235 -6.71 15.46 15.22
N SER A 236 -7.53 15.14 14.22
CA SER A 236 -8.88 14.58 14.42
C SER A 236 -8.83 13.10 14.86
N LEU A 237 -9.97 12.62 15.38
CA LEU A 237 -10.18 11.19 15.60
C LEU A 237 -10.02 10.39 14.29
N SER A 238 -10.39 10.99 13.16
CA SER A 238 -10.22 10.40 11.83
C SER A 238 -8.74 10.07 11.54
N ALA A 239 -7.80 10.96 11.88
CA ALA A 239 -6.38 10.70 11.66
C ALA A 239 -5.89 9.42 12.32
N LYS A 240 -6.36 9.13 13.55
CA LYS A 240 -6.02 7.90 14.27
C LYS A 240 -6.76 6.67 13.72
N THR A 241 -8.06 6.83 13.39
CA THR A 241 -8.91 5.74 12.93
C THR A 241 -8.50 5.25 11.54
N TYR A 242 -8.12 6.17 10.65
CA TYR A 242 -7.80 5.90 9.25
C TYR A 242 -6.28 5.94 8.96
N ALA A 243 -5.44 5.73 9.98
CA ALA A 243 -4.01 5.52 9.75
C ALA A 243 -3.78 4.27 8.89
N ASN A 244 -2.91 4.40 7.89
CA ASN A 244 -2.50 3.31 7.01
C ASN A 244 -1.61 2.32 7.74
N ILE A 245 -1.85 1.04 7.53
CA ILE A 245 -1.27 -0.08 8.27
C ILE A 245 -0.45 -0.99 7.36
N ILE A 246 0.48 -1.69 7.95
CA ILE A 246 1.01 -2.93 7.39
C ILE A 246 0.04 -4.05 7.77
N ALA A 247 -0.56 -4.69 6.78
CA ALA A 247 -1.43 -5.85 7.00
C ALA A 247 -0.70 -7.14 6.61
N VAL A 248 -0.95 -8.19 7.37
CA VAL A 248 -0.37 -9.52 7.22
C VAL A 248 -1.43 -10.60 7.45
N ARG A 249 -1.15 -11.84 7.08
CA ARG A 249 -1.98 -12.97 7.52
C ARG A 249 -1.90 -13.13 9.02
N LYS A 250 -2.98 -13.53 9.63
CA LYS A 250 -3.04 -13.82 11.08
C LYS A 250 -2.00 -14.86 11.47
N GLY A 251 -1.21 -14.54 12.48
CA GLY A 251 -0.08 -15.33 12.95
C GLY A 251 1.28 -14.89 12.38
N ASP A 252 1.30 -14.14 11.28
CA ASP A 252 2.53 -13.59 10.68
C ASP A 252 2.98 -12.27 11.32
N GLU A 253 2.14 -11.61 12.14
CA GLU A 253 2.43 -10.31 12.76
C GLU A 253 3.65 -10.33 13.70
N ASN A 254 4.04 -11.51 14.13
CA ASN A 254 5.19 -11.70 15.02
C ASN A 254 6.47 -12.17 14.31
N ARG A 255 6.45 -12.40 13.00
CA ARG A 255 7.62 -12.77 12.22
C ARG A 255 8.70 -11.68 12.35
N GLU A 256 9.97 -12.09 12.45
CA GLU A 256 11.10 -11.16 12.63
C GLU A 256 11.24 -10.18 11.47
N ASP A 257 11.02 -10.63 10.24
CA ASP A 257 11.08 -9.82 9.03
C ASP A 257 9.95 -8.77 8.99
N ILE A 258 8.73 -9.13 9.42
CA ILE A 258 7.59 -8.20 9.53
C ILE A 258 7.85 -7.17 10.63
N LYS A 259 8.39 -7.58 11.78
CA LYS A 259 8.80 -6.65 12.84
C LYS A 259 9.86 -5.67 12.36
N ALA A 260 10.88 -6.17 11.63
CA ALA A 260 11.92 -5.33 11.06
C ALA A 260 11.35 -4.33 10.03
N LEU A 261 10.38 -4.77 9.18
CA LEU A 261 9.68 -3.89 8.24
C LEU A 261 8.95 -2.76 8.97
N VAL A 262 8.14 -3.08 9.97
CA VAL A 262 7.37 -2.10 10.76
C VAL A 262 8.31 -1.15 11.52
N GLU A 263 9.35 -1.67 12.16
CA GLU A 263 10.36 -0.86 12.85
C GLU A 263 11.03 0.14 11.93
N VAL A 264 11.48 -0.29 10.74
CA VAL A 264 12.09 0.58 9.75
C VAL A 264 11.10 1.64 9.26
N LEU A 265 9.86 1.26 8.94
CA LEU A 265 8.84 2.20 8.49
C LEU A 265 8.46 3.25 9.55
N LYS A 266 8.67 2.96 10.83
CA LYS A 266 8.44 3.88 11.96
C LYS A 266 9.71 4.62 12.40
N SER A 267 10.84 4.43 11.73
CA SER A 267 12.10 5.10 12.07
C SER A 267 12.04 6.61 11.81
N ASP A 268 12.91 7.37 12.48
CA ASP A 268 13.00 8.82 12.31
C ASP A 268 13.44 9.20 10.89
N GLU A 269 14.24 8.34 10.23
CA GLU A 269 14.62 8.51 8.83
C GLU A 269 13.41 8.50 7.91
N ILE A 270 12.53 7.51 8.06
CA ILE A 270 11.31 7.40 7.24
C ILE A 270 10.31 8.50 7.60
N LYS A 271 10.13 8.84 8.87
CA LYS A 271 9.31 9.99 9.28
C LYS A 271 9.80 11.29 8.65
N THR A 272 11.11 11.49 8.63
CA THR A 272 11.74 12.67 8.00
C THR A 272 11.54 12.65 6.49
N TYR A 273 11.69 11.49 5.84
CA TYR A 273 11.40 11.32 4.41
C TYR A 273 9.95 11.68 4.09
N ILE A 274 8.99 11.12 4.82
CA ILE A 274 7.55 11.41 4.65
C ILE A 274 7.30 12.92 4.75
N LYS A 275 7.78 13.55 5.81
CA LYS A 275 7.60 15.00 6.05
C LYS A 275 8.13 15.85 4.91
N ASN A 276 9.36 15.56 4.44
CA ASN A 276 10.04 16.36 3.43
C ASN A 276 9.49 16.14 2.02
N THR A 277 9.07 14.91 1.72
CA THR A 277 8.59 14.53 0.39
C THR A 277 7.15 14.95 0.17
N PHE A 278 6.26 14.62 1.10
CA PHE A 278 4.82 14.79 0.92
C PHE A 278 4.23 16.07 1.50
N LYS A 279 5.00 16.85 2.28
CA LYS A 279 4.69 18.23 2.71
C LYS A 279 3.26 18.41 3.28
N GLY A 280 2.79 17.45 4.08
CA GLY A 280 1.46 17.46 4.70
C GLY A 280 0.38 16.67 3.96
N ALA A 281 0.61 16.23 2.73
CA ALA A 281 -0.29 15.29 2.06
C ALA A 281 -0.23 13.88 2.69
N VAL A 282 0.89 13.57 3.35
CA VAL A 282 1.12 12.34 4.12
C VAL A 282 1.77 12.72 5.45
N LEU A 283 1.27 12.17 6.54
CA LEU A 283 1.71 12.45 7.90
C LEU A 283 2.11 11.14 8.58
N ALA A 284 3.31 11.05 9.13
CA ALA A 284 3.72 9.85 9.87
C ALA A 284 2.79 9.65 11.08
N ALA A 285 2.39 8.39 11.32
CA ALA A 285 1.68 8.03 12.54
C ALA A 285 2.66 7.93 13.73
N ASP A 286 2.14 8.16 14.94
CA ASP A 286 2.90 8.06 16.18
C ASP A 286 3.26 6.61 16.56
#